data_a80f8ded012f2d8070b043e485271b89
#
_entry.id   a80f8ded012f2d8070b043e485271b89
#
_cell.length_a   1.000
_cell.length_b   1.000
_cell.length_c   1.000
_cell.angle_alpha   90.00
_cell.angle_beta   90.00
_cell.angle_gamma   90.00
#
_symmetry.space_group_name_H-M   'P 1'
#
loop_
_entity.id
_entity.type
_entity.pdbx_description
1 polymer ?
#
loop_
_entity_poly.entity_id
_entity_poly.type
_entity_poly.pdbx_seq_one_letter_code
_entity_poly.pdbx_strand_id
1 'polypeptide(L)'
;MAAHISNAASDATNGPQKTFDISALPKSNNFTRKLPPDEEYPTPATSHAAERKLLGPRLVKNAAYTFVRPDAMKSSELVGVSKAALRDLAIDPTTIDSEDFKRTVSGEKIITLPDEDGTPEDTAVYPWAQCYGGYQFGQWAGQLGDGRAISLFETTNPSTGERYEIQLKGAGKTPYSRFADGRAVVRSSIREFVVSEALHALHIPTTRALSLTLGPEEKVRREMMEPGAIVARFAQSWLRIGTFDLARSRGDRVLIRKLADYVGEEVFPGWESLPAKPPSYDEAAVVDLPRGVPKDDVQGSAENEENRYTRLYREIVRRNAKMVAHWQAYAFTNGVLNTDNTSIYGLSIDFGPFAFLDNFDPNYTPNHDDHMLRYCYKNQPSIIWWNLVRLAEAFGELIGAGARCDDKKFVEDGVEKDFVDELVKRAENLIEKTGEEYRAVFMAEYKRLMTARLGLRQSKQSDFDELYSELLDTLEAFELDFNHTFRKLSSINTDEIDTDEKRKEVAGIFFHHEGLSKTVGSEADARARIAKWLEKWRGRVLEDWSDSANAHEERVTAMKSVNPNFIPRSWILDELIDRVEKKGEREILDRIMEMTLAPFNDSWGWDSAEEERLCGDVPRYQRAMQCSCSS
;
A
#
# COMPACT_ATOMS: atom_id res chain seq x y z
N MET A 1 15.50 5.96 28.45
CA MET A 1 16.25 6.12 27.21
C MET A 1 15.25 6.30 26.10
N ALA A 2 15.13 7.50 25.58
CA ALA A 2 14.20 7.81 24.49
C ALA A 2 14.75 7.19 23.21
N ALA A 3 14.22 6.03 22.80
CA ALA A 3 14.52 5.42 21.53
C ALA A 3 13.70 6.14 20.46
N HIS A 4 14.38 6.93 19.71
CA HIS A 4 14.10 7.50 18.41
C HIS A 4 12.78 7.13 17.75
N ILE A 5 11.80 8.02 17.85
CA ILE A 5 10.85 8.29 16.78
C ILE A 5 11.65 9.05 15.70
N SER A 6 12.40 8.34 14.90
CA SER A 6 13.08 8.90 13.75
C SER A 6 12.69 8.12 12.51
N ASN A 7 11.52 8.46 11.99
CA ASN A 7 11.19 8.42 10.58
C ASN A 7 10.11 9.45 10.25
N ALA A 8 10.14 10.58 10.95
CA ALA A 8 9.79 11.81 10.31
C ALA A 8 10.89 12.04 9.29
N ALA A 9 10.53 12.25 8.04
CA ALA A 9 11.45 12.69 7.02
C ALA A 9 12.32 13.77 7.63
N SER A 10 13.60 13.45 7.82
CA SER A 10 14.59 14.42 8.29
C SER A 10 14.73 15.49 7.22
N ASP A 11 14.13 16.63 7.45
CA ASP A 11 14.49 17.89 6.82
C ASP A 11 15.90 18.33 7.26
N ALA A 12 16.85 17.44 7.21
CA ALA A 12 18.23 17.74 7.58
C ALA A 12 19.25 16.80 6.92
N THR A 13 19.30 16.82 5.59
CA THR A 13 20.57 16.63 4.88
C THR A 13 20.86 17.89 4.10
N ASN A 14 21.76 18.69 4.64
CA ASN A 14 22.20 19.97 4.14
C ASN A 14 22.91 19.83 2.79
N GLY A 15 22.20 20.14 1.74
CA GLY A 15 22.64 20.34 0.37
C GLY A 15 21.44 20.33 -0.57
N PRO A 16 21.39 21.16 -1.61
CA PRO A 16 20.31 21.05 -2.58
C PRO A 16 20.30 19.64 -3.17
N GLN A 17 19.21 18.91 -2.96
CA GLN A 17 19.00 17.60 -3.57
C GLN A 17 19.16 17.74 -5.08
N LYS A 18 20.01 16.90 -5.70
CA LYS A 18 20.15 16.89 -7.14
C LYS A 18 18.85 16.39 -7.78
N THR A 19 18.23 17.24 -8.57
CA THR A 19 16.98 16.94 -9.29
C THR A 19 17.24 16.85 -10.79
N PHE A 20 16.31 16.20 -11.52
CA PHE A 20 16.46 15.89 -12.93
C PHE A 20 15.17 16.18 -13.68
N ASP A 21 15.27 16.42 -14.96
CA ASP A 21 14.16 16.19 -15.86
C ASP A 21 13.80 14.69 -15.89
N ILE A 22 12.55 14.34 -16.11
CA ILE A 22 12.09 12.93 -16.12
C ILE A 22 12.85 12.08 -17.16
N SER A 23 13.24 12.68 -18.29
CA SER A 23 14.02 12.02 -19.32
C SER A 23 15.49 11.78 -18.91
N ALA A 24 16.01 12.59 -18.00
CA ALA A 24 17.37 12.52 -17.49
C ALA A 24 17.53 11.72 -16.19
N LEU A 25 16.44 11.20 -15.61
CA LEU A 25 16.52 10.33 -14.43
C LEU A 25 17.46 9.15 -14.68
N PRO A 26 18.26 8.72 -13.69
CA PRO A 26 19.02 7.47 -13.78
C PRO A 26 18.10 6.30 -14.08
N LYS A 27 18.38 5.52 -15.11
CA LYS A 27 17.53 4.39 -15.52
C LYS A 27 18.27 3.07 -15.38
N SER A 28 17.53 2.03 -15.03
CA SER A 28 18.01 0.65 -15.08
C SER A 28 16.94 -0.26 -15.71
N ASN A 29 17.35 -1.47 -16.04
CA ASN A 29 16.50 -2.51 -16.65
C ASN A 29 16.69 -3.86 -15.96
N ASN A 30 16.93 -3.85 -14.64
CA ASN A 30 17.22 -5.06 -13.88
C ASN A 30 16.10 -6.09 -13.96
N PHE A 31 14.82 -5.63 -13.92
CA PHE A 31 13.65 -6.50 -14.05
C PHE A 31 13.68 -7.26 -15.38
N THR A 32 13.79 -6.52 -16.49
CA THR A 32 13.70 -7.11 -17.83
C THR A 32 14.95 -7.88 -18.22
N ARG A 33 16.11 -7.59 -17.64
CA ARG A 33 17.37 -8.31 -17.88
C ARG A 33 17.48 -9.62 -17.09
N LYS A 34 16.94 -9.67 -15.85
CA LYS A 34 17.09 -10.83 -14.96
C LYS A 34 15.96 -11.84 -15.07
N LEU A 35 14.78 -11.42 -15.50
CA LEU A 35 13.59 -12.26 -15.60
C LEU A 35 13.28 -12.61 -17.06
N PRO A 36 12.63 -13.77 -17.32
CA PRO A 36 12.36 -14.21 -18.67
C PRO A 36 11.27 -13.38 -19.35
N PRO A 37 11.52 -12.84 -20.56
CA PRO A 37 10.52 -12.19 -21.39
C PRO A 37 9.58 -13.20 -22.05
N ASP A 38 8.51 -12.69 -22.61
CA ASP A 38 7.60 -13.39 -23.51
C ASP A 38 8.36 -13.94 -24.75
N GLU A 39 8.26 -15.23 -25.00
CA GLU A 39 8.96 -15.91 -26.09
C GLU A 39 8.56 -15.42 -27.50
N GLU A 40 7.34 -14.85 -27.66
CA GLU A 40 6.92 -14.28 -28.94
C GLU A 40 7.54 -12.91 -29.22
N TYR A 41 7.85 -12.15 -28.15
CA TYR A 41 8.47 -10.82 -28.23
C TYR A 41 9.63 -10.73 -27.23
N PRO A 42 10.72 -11.46 -27.48
CA PRO A 42 11.79 -11.63 -26.50
C PRO A 42 12.66 -10.40 -26.30
N THR A 43 12.59 -9.42 -27.20
CA THR A 43 13.42 -8.21 -27.16
C THR A 43 12.58 -6.95 -27.35
N PRO A 44 13.08 -5.77 -26.91
CA PRO A 44 12.48 -4.48 -27.24
C PRO A 44 12.25 -4.29 -28.73
N ALA A 45 13.22 -4.64 -29.57
CA ALA A 45 13.14 -4.49 -31.02
C ALA A 45 12.01 -5.33 -31.64
N THR A 46 11.86 -6.59 -31.22
CA THR A 46 10.78 -7.47 -31.74
C THR A 46 9.40 -6.94 -31.36
N SER A 47 9.24 -6.45 -30.13
CA SER A 47 7.99 -5.83 -29.71
C SER A 47 7.72 -4.50 -30.42
N HIS A 48 8.77 -3.68 -30.62
CA HIS A 48 8.63 -2.38 -31.29
C HIS A 48 8.19 -2.53 -32.76
N ALA A 49 8.75 -3.53 -33.46
CA ALA A 49 8.40 -3.81 -34.85
C ALA A 49 7.02 -4.47 -35.02
N ALA A 50 6.47 -5.08 -33.97
CA ALA A 50 5.18 -5.75 -34.03
C ALA A 50 4.01 -4.75 -34.25
N GLU A 51 3.02 -5.15 -35.06
CA GLU A 51 1.78 -4.42 -35.12
C GLU A 51 1.09 -4.39 -33.74
N ARG A 52 0.62 -3.23 -33.31
CA ARG A 52 0.03 -3.05 -31.97
C ARG A 52 -1.09 -4.04 -31.65
N LYS A 53 -1.89 -4.44 -32.62
CA LYS A 53 -2.97 -5.44 -32.45
C LYS A 53 -2.46 -6.83 -32.04
N LEU A 54 -1.21 -7.19 -32.41
CA LEU A 54 -0.60 -8.48 -32.08
C LEU A 54 -0.10 -8.53 -30.63
N LEU A 55 0.11 -7.37 -30.01
CA LEU A 55 0.46 -7.21 -28.59
C LEU A 55 -0.78 -7.21 -27.68
N GLY A 56 -1.92 -7.66 -28.18
CA GLY A 56 -3.19 -7.75 -27.47
C GLY A 56 -3.37 -9.04 -26.66
N PRO A 57 -4.59 -9.25 -26.12
CA PRO A 57 -4.88 -10.32 -25.16
C PRO A 57 -4.59 -11.73 -25.68
N ARG A 58 -3.78 -12.49 -24.91
CA ARG A 58 -3.46 -13.89 -25.17
C ARG A 58 -2.90 -14.59 -23.94
N LEU A 59 -2.78 -15.91 -23.98
CA LEU A 59 -2.02 -16.65 -22.99
C LEU A 59 -0.52 -16.48 -23.28
N VAL A 60 0.22 -16.09 -22.25
CA VAL A 60 1.68 -15.97 -22.28
C VAL A 60 2.28 -17.07 -21.42
N LYS A 61 3.19 -17.87 -21.96
CA LYS A 61 3.83 -18.99 -21.25
C LYS A 61 5.28 -18.67 -20.97
N ASN A 62 5.84 -19.32 -19.94
CA ASN A 62 7.27 -19.31 -19.61
C ASN A 62 7.88 -17.92 -19.44
N ALA A 63 7.08 -16.91 -19.05
CA ALA A 63 7.51 -15.52 -19.00
C ALA A 63 7.03 -14.84 -17.72
N ALA A 64 7.83 -13.88 -17.23
CA ALA A 64 7.46 -12.96 -16.16
C ALA A 64 6.80 -11.69 -16.70
N TYR A 65 7.04 -11.34 -17.97
CA TYR A 65 6.55 -10.10 -18.58
C TYR A 65 6.55 -10.18 -20.11
N THR A 66 5.87 -9.21 -20.74
CA THR A 66 5.95 -8.95 -22.18
C THR A 66 6.39 -7.50 -22.40
N PHE A 67 7.32 -7.26 -23.30
CA PHE A 67 7.60 -5.91 -23.79
C PHE A 67 6.39 -5.36 -24.53
N VAL A 68 5.90 -4.21 -24.14
CA VAL A 68 4.74 -3.57 -24.76
C VAL A 68 4.77 -2.06 -24.53
N ARG A 69 4.55 -1.30 -25.61
CA ARG A 69 4.48 0.17 -25.52
C ARG A 69 3.07 0.66 -25.18
N PRO A 70 2.94 1.83 -24.53
CA PRO A 70 1.65 2.48 -24.33
C PRO A 70 0.92 2.77 -25.66
N ASP A 71 -0.40 2.86 -25.58
CA ASP A 71 -1.24 3.43 -26.64
C ASP A 71 -1.40 4.92 -26.38
N ALA A 72 -0.99 5.77 -27.32
CA ALA A 72 -1.16 7.20 -27.22
C ALA A 72 -2.65 7.57 -27.07
N MET A 73 -2.92 8.57 -26.24
CA MET A 73 -4.25 9.19 -26.15
C MET A 73 -4.48 10.11 -27.36
N LYS A 74 -5.75 10.32 -27.74
CA LYS A 74 -6.10 11.28 -28.80
C LYS A 74 -5.80 12.71 -28.40
N SER A 75 -5.99 13.00 -27.13
CA SER A 75 -5.63 14.27 -26.49
C SER A 75 -5.27 13.99 -25.05
N SER A 76 -4.36 14.75 -24.48
CA SER A 76 -3.92 14.61 -23.10
C SER A 76 -3.87 15.97 -22.40
N GLU A 77 -4.35 16.01 -21.16
CA GLU A 77 -4.33 17.17 -20.27
C GLU A 77 -3.76 16.75 -18.92
N LEU A 78 -2.57 17.24 -18.58
CA LEU A 78 -1.99 17.03 -17.25
C LEU A 78 -2.76 17.89 -16.24
N VAL A 79 -3.43 17.26 -15.27
CA VAL A 79 -4.32 17.96 -14.32
C VAL A 79 -3.86 17.90 -12.87
N GLY A 80 -2.94 17.01 -12.53
CA GLY A 80 -2.41 16.91 -11.18
C GLY A 80 -1.03 16.30 -11.15
N VAL A 81 -0.18 16.84 -10.27
CA VAL A 81 1.17 16.30 -9.99
C VAL A 81 1.42 16.34 -8.48
N SER A 82 1.85 15.23 -7.91
CA SER A 82 2.20 15.16 -6.49
C SER A 82 3.59 15.77 -6.24
N LYS A 83 3.64 16.84 -5.45
CA LYS A 83 4.90 17.48 -5.03
C LYS A 83 5.77 16.54 -4.18
N ALA A 84 5.15 15.69 -3.36
CA ALA A 84 5.86 14.68 -2.58
C ALA A 84 6.47 13.61 -3.49
N ALA A 85 5.74 13.15 -4.49
CA ALA A 85 6.22 12.19 -5.48
C ALA A 85 7.41 12.72 -6.30
N LEU A 86 7.38 14.00 -6.69
CA LEU A 86 8.52 14.62 -7.38
C LEU A 86 9.80 14.56 -6.54
N ARG A 87 9.71 14.85 -5.23
CA ARG A 87 10.86 14.76 -4.31
C ARG A 87 11.41 13.35 -4.21
N ASP A 88 10.52 12.36 -4.03
CA ASP A 88 10.94 10.97 -3.86
C ASP A 88 11.58 10.40 -5.13
N LEU A 89 11.15 10.85 -6.30
CA LEU A 89 11.75 10.48 -7.60
C LEU A 89 12.93 11.37 -8.00
N ALA A 90 13.26 12.40 -7.23
CA ALA A 90 14.27 13.40 -7.57
C ALA A 90 13.96 14.13 -8.91
N ILE A 91 12.70 14.38 -9.22
CA ILE A 91 12.28 15.15 -10.40
C ILE A 91 12.25 16.64 -10.04
N ASP A 92 12.80 17.46 -10.95
CA ASP A 92 12.79 18.92 -10.80
C ASP A 92 11.37 19.46 -10.99
N PRO A 93 10.76 20.10 -9.97
CA PRO A 93 9.42 20.66 -10.10
C PRO A 93 9.26 21.70 -11.19
N THR A 94 10.35 22.35 -11.64
CA THR A 94 10.28 23.35 -12.74
C THR A 94 10.12 22.72 -14.12
N THR A 95 10.28 21.39 -14.23
CA THR A 95 10.21 20.67 -15.51
C THR A 95 8.84 20.04 -15.79
N ILE A 96 7.88 20.12 -14.86
CA ILE A 96 6.55 19.49 -15.01
C ILE A 96 5.75 20.04 -16.20
N ASP A 97 5.99 21.29 -16.58
CA ASP A 97 5.35 21.92 -17.73
C ASP A 97 6.03 21.62 -19.06
N SER A 98 7.18 20.94 -19.04
CA SER A 98 7.87 20.56 -20.27
C SER A 98 7.08 19.54 -21.08
N GLU A 99 7.24 19.58 -22.40
CA GLU A 99 6.65 18.59 -23.30
C GLU A 99 7.16 17.17 -22.99
N ASP A 100 8.41 17.03 -22.55
CA ASP A 100 9.01 15.76 -22.19
C ASP A 100 8.31 15.13 -20.99
N PHE A 101 8.03 15.91 -19.95
CA PHE A 101 7.28 15.42 -18.79
C PHE A 101 5.86 15.02 -19.20
N LYS A 102 5.10 15.92 -19.81
CA LYS A 102 3.70 15.69 -20.20
C LYS A 102 3.54 14.47 -21.11
N ARG A 103 4.37 14.35 -22.14
CA ARG A 103 4.32 13.23 -23.09
C ARG A 103 4.80 11.91 -22.48
N THR A 104 5.70 11.94 -21.51
CA THR A 104 6.13 10.74 -20.78
C THR A 104 5.02 10.20 -19.90
N VAL A 105 4.39 11.07 -19.08
CA VAL A 105 3.33 10.64 -18.15
C VAL A 105 1.99 10.35 -18.82
N SER A 106 1.78 10.78 -20.07
CA SER A 106 0.65 10.40 -20.91
C SER A 106 0.89 9.13 -21.75
N GLY A 107 2.14 8.62 -21.78
CA GLY A 107 2.51 7.47 -22.60
C GLY A 107 2.75 7.75 -24.08
N GLU A 108 2.75 9.03 -24.48
CA GLU A 108 3.03 9.45 -25.86
C GLU A 108 4.51 9.35 -26.21
N LYS A 109 5.39 9.63 -25.24
CA LYS A 109 6.83 9.50 -25.39
C LYS A 109 7.33 8.23 -24.69
N ILE A 110 7.96 7.36 -25.46
CA ILE A 110 8.70 6.22 -24.90
C ILE A 110 10.12 6.71 -24.63
N ILE A 111 10.54 6.59 -23.36
CA ILE A 111 11.92 6.85 -23.00
C ILE A 111 12.68 5.53 -23.11
N THR A 112 13.58 5.45 -24.07
CA THR A 112 14.47 4.31 -24.27
C THR A 112 15.92 4.78 -24.08
N LEU A 113 16.83 3.84 -23.89
CA LEU A 113 18.24 4.13 -24.13
C LEU A 113 18.41 4.23 -25.65
N PRO A 114 18.93 5.34 -26.19
CA PRO A 114 19.00 5.52 -27.62
C PRO A 114 20.03 4.57 -28.24
N ASP A 115 19.66 3.94 -29.32
CA ASP A 115 20.59 3.57 -30.37
C ASP A 115 20.67 4.66 -31.44
N GLU A 116 21.60 4.58 -32.34
CA GLU A 116 21.84 5.60 -33.39
C GLU A 116 20.64 5.73 -34.34
N ASP A 117 19.82 4.68 -34.49
CA ASP A 117 18.66 4.60 -35.39
C ASP A 117 17.32 4.85 -34.68
N GLY A 118 17.31 5.03 -33.35
CA GLY A 118 16.10 5.17 -32.55
C GLY A 118 15.32 3.86 -32.34
N THR A 119 15.87 2.70 -32.73
CA THR A 119 15.34 1.39 -32.45
C THR A 119 15.87 0.89 -31.11
N PRO A 120 15.03 0.39 -30.19
CA PRO A 120 15.52 -0.14 -28.92
C PRO A 120 16.43 -1.36 -29.11
N GLU A 121 17.61 -1.30 -28.52
CA GLU A 121 18.52 -2.46 -28.44
C GLU A 121 18.01 -3.51 -27.44
N ASP A 122 18.53 -4.75 -27.51
CA ASP A 122 18.17 -5.85 -26.62
C ASP A 122 18.44 -5.55 -25.13
N THR A 123 19.36 -4.65 -24.86
CA THR A 123 19.70 -4.20 -23.49
C THR A 123 19.05 -2.86 -23.13
N ALA A 124 18.31 -2.24 -24.03
CA ALA A 124 17.72 -0.93 -23.84
C ALA A 124 16.59 -0.97 -22.79
N VAL A 125 16.37 0.16 -22.15
CA VAL A 125 15.17 0.39 -21.36
C VAL A 125 13.99 0.52 -22.33
N TYR A 126 12.99 -0.34 -22.17
CA TYR A 126 11.79 -0.36 -22.99
C TYR A 126 10.58 -0.77 -22.13
N PRO A 127 9.38 -0.19 -22.36
CA PRO A 127 8.21 -0.48 -21.55
C PRO A 127 7.79 -1.96 -21.57
N TRP A 128 7.23 -2.41 -20.42
CA TRP A 128 6.77 -3.79 -20.26
C TRP A 128 5.51 -3.88 -19.41
N ALA A 129 4.82 -5.00 -19.51
CA ALA A 129 3.70 -5.37 -18.65
C ALA A 129 3.99 -6.71 -17.98
N GLN A 130 3.70 -6.83 -16.69
CA GLN A 130 3.98 -8.03 -15.90
C GLN A 130 2.91 -9.11 -16.11
N CYS A 131 3.34 -10.38 -16.12
CA CYS A 131 2.51 -11.57 -16.11
C CYS A 131 2.38 -12.09 -14.68
N TYR A 132 1.17 -12.27 -14.19
CA TYR A 132 0.88 -12.88 -12.90
C TYR A 132 -0.44 -13.62 -12.93
N GLY A 133 -0.74 -14.40 -11.93
CA GLY A 133 -2.05 -15.00 -11.68
C GLY A 133 -2.63 -14.46 -10.40
N GLY A 134 -3.50 -15.23 -9.77
CA GLY A 134 -3.97 -14.91 -8.44
C GLY A 134 -5.22 -15.65 -8.02
N TYR A 135 -5.45 -15.62 -6.71
CA TYR A 135 -6.67 -16.08 -6.08
C TYR A 135 -7.57 -14.87 -5.79
N GLN A 136 -8.72 -14.84 -6.43
CA GLN A 136 -9.73 -13.79 -6.26
C GLN A 136 -10.92 -14.37 -5.47
N PHE A 137 -11.27 -13.73 -4.36
CA PHE A 137 -12.27 -14.25 -3.40
C PHE A 137 -11.98 -15.71 -2.96
N GLY A 138 -10.70 -16.08 -2.88
CA GLY A 138 -10.25 -17.42 -2.51
C GLY A 138 -10.26 -18.45 -3.64
N GLN A 139 -10.63 -18.08 -4.86
CA GLN A 139 -10.67 -18.97 -6.03
C GLN A 139 -9.55 -18.63 -7.03
N TRP A 140 -8.94 -19.68 -7.61
CA TRP A 140 -7.90 -19.49 -8.61
C TRP A 140 -8.46 -18.92 -9.91
N ALA A 141 -7.98 -17.73 -10.30
CA ALA A 141 -8.43 -17.01 -11.49
C ALA A 141 -7.61 -17.28 -12.76
N GLY A 142 -6.56 -18.10 -12.68
CA GLY A 142 -5.66 -18.36 -13.81
C GLY A 142 -4.72 -17.20 -14.11
N GLN A 143 -4.31 -17.08 -15.39
CA GLN A 143 -3.47 -15.99 -15.84
C GLN A 143 -4.24 -14.66 -15.78
N LEU A 144 -3.66 -13.74 -15.06
CA LEU A 144 -3.97 -12.32 -15.01
C LEU A 144 -2.76 -11.55 -15.53
N GLY A 145 -2.54 -10.34 -15.06
CA GLY A 145 -1.37 -9.54 -15.41
C GLY A 145 -1.72 -8.05 -15.47
N ASP A 146 -0.76 -7.24 -15.86
CA ASP A 146 -0.92 -5.81 -16.05
C ASP A 146 -1.80 -5.51 -17.28
N GLY A 147 -3.11 -5.75 -17.17
CA GLY A 147 -4.05 -5.66 -18.28
C GLY A 147 -4.32 -4.25 -18.80
N ARG A 148 -3.96 -3.22 -18.03
CA ARG A 148 -4.07 -1.79 -18.37
C ARG A 148 -2.93 -0.96 -17.80
N ALA A 149 -1.91 -1.62 -17.27
CA ALA A 149 -0.74 -0.97 -16.68
C ALA A 149 0.50 -1.34 -17.48
N ILE A 150 1.38 -0.38 -17.70
CA ILE A 150 2.62 -0.53 -18.47
C ILE A 150 3.73 0.17 -17.70
N SER A 151 4.72 -0.61 -17.27
CA SER A 151 5.94 -0.09 -16.64
C SER A 151 6.81 0.57 -17.69
N LEU A 152 7.37 1.74 -17.38
CA LEU A 152 8.19 2.51 -18.31
C LEU A 152 9.69 2.22 -18.15
N PHE A 153 10.17 2.33 -16.92
CA PHE A 153 11.57 2.12 -16.54
C PHE A 153 11.71 2.03 -15.03
N GLU A 154 12.86 1.54 -14.60
CA GLU A 154 13.32 1.61 -13.21
C GLU A 154 14.21 2.83 -13.03
N THR A 155 14.17 3.45 -11.85
CA THR A 155 15.03 4.56 -11.47
C THR A 155 15.45 4.43 -10.02
N THR A 156 16.58 5.06 -9.66
CA THR A 156 17.04 5.13 -8.27
C THR A 156 17.22 6.59 -7.90
N ASN A 157 16.62 7.01 -6.78
CA ASN A 157 16.86 8.35 -6.24
C ASN A 157 18.32 8.44 -5.78
N PRO A 158 19.15 9.33 -6.35
CA PRO A 158 20.59 9.37 -6.05
C PRO A 158 20.90 9.83 -4.62
N SER A 159 19.95 10.52 -3.97
CA SER A 159 20.13 11.05 -2.61
C SER A 159 19.80 10.03 -1.52
N THR A 160 18.82 9.16 -1.77
CA THR A 160 18.35 8.16 -0.79
C THR A 160 18.81 6.74 -1.10
N GLY A 161 19.18 6.46 -2.35
CA GLY A 161 19.46 5.11 -2.84
C GLY A 161 18.20 4.27 -3.08
N GLU A 162 17.01 4.84 -2.85
CA GLU A 162 15.75 4.11 -3.05
C GLU A 162 15.48 3.87 -4.53
N ARG A 163 15.15 2.61 -4.85
CA ARG A 163 14.78 2.16 -6.18
C ARG A 163 13.27 2.26 -6.39
N TYR A 164 12.87 2.65 -7.60
CA TYR A 164 11.48 2.73 -8.00
C TYR A 164 11.27 2.20 -9.43
N GLU A 165 10.10 1.63 -9.68
CA GLU A 165 9.56 1.31 -11.01
C GLU A 165 8.43 2.28 -11.32
N ILE A 166 8.56 3.07 -12.41
CA ILE A 166 7.52 3.98 -12.87
C ILE A 166 6.59 3.23 -13.82
N GLN A 167 5.30 3.33 -13.59
CA GLN A 167 4.27 2.62 -14.33
C GLN A 167 3.10 3.54 -14.69
N LEU A 168 2.55 3.39 -15.90
CA LEU A 168 1.33 4.07 -16.34
C LEU A 168 0.14 3.14 -16.20
N LYS A 169 -0.92 3.55 -15.49
CA LYS A 169 -2.19 2.83 -15.40
C LYS A 169 -3.24 3.50 -16.27
N GLY A 170 -3.85 2.74 -17.18
CA GLY A 170 -4.77 3.24 -18.19
C GLY A 170 -4.14 3.46 -19.57
N ALA A 171 -2.89 3.02 -19.76
CA ALA A 171 -2.06 3.33 -20.92
C ALA A 171 -2.27 2.43 -22.13
N GLY A 172 -3.33 1.63 -22.18
CA GLY A 172 -3.70 0.83 -23.33
C GLY A 172 -3.64 -0.66 -23.10
N LYS A 173 -3.94 -1.42 -24.17
CA LYS A 173 -3.99 -2.89 -24.13
C LYS A 173 -2.62 -3.51 -23.99
N THR A 174 -2.59 -4.62 -23.27
CA THR A 174 -1.44 -5.52 -23.13
C THR A 174 -1.87 -6.96 -23.42
N PRO A 175 -0.96 -7.94 -23.49
CA PRO A 175 -1.34 -9.34 -23.60
C PRO A 175 -2.23 -9.85 -22.45
N TYR A 176 -2.29 -9.11 -21.36
CA TYR A 176 -3.03 -9.47 -20.13
C TYR A 176 -4.37 -8.75 -19.98
N SER A 177 -4.79 -7.96 -20.95
CA SER A 177 -6.04 -7.18 -20.89
C SER A 177 -7.31 -8.02 -20.92
N ARG A 178 -7.21 -9.31 -21.29
CA ARG A 178 -8.37 -10.20 -21.41
C ARG A 178 -9.40 -9.60 -22.37
N PHE A 179 -10.62 -9.37 -21.91
CA PHE A 179 -11.71 -8.71 -22.67
C PHE A 179 -11.73 -7.18 -22.52
N ALA A 180 -10.87 -6.60 -21.66
CA ALA A 180 -10.87 -5.18 -21.35
C ALA A 180 -10.19 -4.34 -22.46
N ASP A 181 -10.46 -3.04 -22.43
CA ASP A 181 -9.93 -2.07 -23.40
C ASP A 181 -8.53 -1.52 -23.06
N GLY A 182 -8.01 -1.85 -21.88
CA GLY A 182 -6.71 -1.38 -21.40
C GLY A 182 -6.72 0.08 -20.91
N ARG A 183 -7.88 0.72 -20.82
CA ARG A 183 -8.01 2.10 -20.38
C ARG A 183 -8.46 2.21 -18.92
N ALA A 184 -8.14 3.32 -18.29
CA ALA A 184 -8.74 3.76 -17.03
C ALA A 184 -9.65 4.97 -17.28
N VAL A 185 -10.58 5.22 -16.36
CA VAL A 185 -11.52 6.35 -16.42
C VAL A 185 -11.17 7.38 -15.35
N VAL A 186 -11.67 8.62 -15.53
CA VAL A 186 -11.34 9.76 -14.65
C VAL A 186 -11.66 9.44 -13.19
N ARG A 187 -12.86 8.92 -12.90
CA ARG A 187 -13.27 8.66 -11.50
C ARG A 187 -12.36 7.70 -10.77
N SER A 188 -11.99 6.57 -11.36
CA SER A 188 -11.08 5.61 -10.73
C SER A 188 -9.65 6.14 -10.64
N SER A 189 -9.23 6.97 -11.58
CA SER A 189 -7.90 7.57 -11.61
C SER A 189 -7.73 8.67 -10.57
N ILE A 190 -8.74 9.52 -10.36
CA ILE A 190 -8.77 10.50 -9.25
C ILE A 190 -8.70 9.77 -7.90
N ARG A 191 -9.51 8.71 -7.71
CA ARG A 191 -9.49 7.93 -6.48
C ARG A 191 -8.10 7.36 -6.17
N GLU A 192 -7.46 6.73 -7.17
CA GLU A 192 -6.11 6.19 -7.00
C GLU A 192 -5.06 7.28 -6.75
N PHE A 193 -5.09 8.38 -7.51
CA PHE A 193 -4.15 9.48 -7.37
C PHE A 193 -4.19 10.10 -5.97
N VAL A 194 -5.39 10.38 -5.45
CA VAL A 194 -5.55 10.99 -4.13
C VAL A 194 -5.24 10.01 -3.00
N VAL A 195 -5.76 8.77 -3.06
CA VAL A 195 -5.59 7.84 -1.93
C VAL A 195 -4.16 7.33 -1.80
N SER A 196 -3.43 7.13 -2.90
CA SER A 196 -2.02 6.73 -2.84
C SER A 196 -1.20 7.74 -2.03
N GLU A 197 -1.40 9.02 -2.30
CA GLU A 197 -0.69 10.10 -1.62
C GLU A 197 -1.22 10.35 -0.19
N ALA A 198 -2.53 10.11 0.06
CA ALA A 198 -3.08 10.17 1.40
C ALA A 198 -2.49 9.09 2.32
N LEU A 199 -2.43 7.85 1.85
CA LEU A 199 -1.83 6.76 2.62
C LEU A 199 -0.35 7.04 2.90
N HIS A 200 0.38 7.55 1.91
CA HIS A 200 1.77 7.96 2.11
C HIS A 200 1.91 9.05 3.17
N ALA A 201 1.10 10.11 3.11
CA ALA A 201 1.13 11.20 4.08
C ALA A 201 0.73 10.76 5.50
N LEU A 202 -0.07 9.70 5.62
CA LEU A 202 -0.42 9.03 6.88
C LEU A 202 0.64 8.00 7.32
N HIS A 203 1.76 7.88 6.61
CA HIS A 203 2.83 6.89 6.83
C HIS A 203 2.36 5.44 6.71
N ILE A 204 1.30 5.17 5.98
CA ILE A 204 0.82 3.83 5.66
C ILE A 204 1.56 3.33 4.42
N PRO A 205 2.23 2.16 4.48
CA PRO A 205 2.96 1.63 3.33
C PRO A 205 2.07 1.50 2.09
N THR A 206 2.45 2.15 1.00
CA THR A 206 1.61 2.26 -0.20
C THR A 206 2.43 2.51 -1.46
N THR A 207 1.89 2.10 -2.61
CA THR A 207 2.35 2.59 -3.90
C THR A 207 2.01 4.07 -4.04
N ARG A 208 2.75 4.81 -4.88
CA ARG A 208 2.68 6.26 -5.00
C ARG A 208 2.12 6.67 -6.35
N ALA A 209 1.53 7.85 -6.40
CA ALA A 209 1.04 8.45 -7.64
C ALA A 209 1.82 9.74 -7.96
N LEU A 210 2.45 9.76 -9.14
CA LEU A 210 3.23 10.91 -9.61
C LEU A 210 2.31 11.97 -10.22
N SER A 211 1.45 11.54 -11.16
CA SER A 211 0.59 12.47 -11.89
C SER A 211 -0.71 11.85 -12.36
N LEU A 212 -1.68 12.74 -12.63
CA LEU A 212 -2.96 12.42 -13.25
C LEU A 212 -3.07 13.17 -14.58
N THR A 213 -3.26 12.42 -15.67
CA THR A 213 -3.48 12.95 -17.02
C THR A 213 -4.86 12.54 -17.51
N LEU A 214 -5.67 13.50 -17.95
CA LEU A 214 -6.99 13.24 -18.54
C LEU A 214 -6.88 13.09 -20.06
N GLY A 215 -7.78 12.28 -20.63
CA GLY A 215 -8.00 12.16 -22.08
C GLY A 215 -9.41 12.64 -22.44
N PRO A 216 -9.64 13.95 -22.61
CA PRO A 216 -10.98 14.49 -22.83
C PRO A 216 -11.70 13.90 -24.04
N GLU A 217 -10.95 13.60 -25.10
CA GLU A 217 -11.47 12.98 -26.33
C GLU A 217 -11.47 11.44 -26.31
N GLU A 218 -10.84 10.83 -25.30
CA GLU A 218 -10.80 9.39 -25.14
C GLU A 218 -12.10 8.91 -24.46
N LYS A 219 -13.02 8.33 -25.22
CA LYS A 219 -14.29 7.83 -24.70
C LYS A 219 -14.17 6.34 -24.37
N VAL A 220 -14.29 6.02 -23.10
CA VAL A 220 -14.16 4.69 -22.53
C VAL A 220 -15.54 4.18 -22.13
N ARG A 221 -15.91 2.99 -22.60
CA ARG A 221 -17.19 2.37 -22.24
C ARG A 221 -17.06 1.63 -20.91
N ARG A 222 -17.87 2.06 -19.94
CA ARG A 222 -18.12 1.37 -18.68
C ARG A 222 -19.62 1.14 -18.54
N GLU A 223 -20.24 1.48 -17.43
CA GLU A 223 -21.69 1.53 -17.31
C GLU A 223 -22.28 2.62 -18.22
N MET A 224 -21.53 3.69 -18.39
CA MET A 224 -21.76 4.78 -19.35
C MET A 224 -20.48 5.08 -20.13
N MET A 225 -20.55 6.04 -21.05
CA MET A 225 -19.36 6.55 -21.75
C MET A 225 -18.68 7.59 -20.87
N GLU A 226 -17.47 7.29 -20.44
CA GLU A 226 -16.68 8.12 -19.53
C GLU A 226 -15.38 8.60 -20.21
N PRO A 227 -14.81 9.75 -19.83
CA PRO A 227 -13.52 10.16 -20.33
C PRO A 227 -12.40 9.27 -19.77
N GLY A 228 -11.41 9.00 -20.62
CA GLY A 228 -10.22 8.25 -20.24
C GLY A 228 -9.27 9.06 -19.38
N ALA A 229 -8.43 8.35 -18.63
CA ALA A 229 -7.34 8.96 -17.85
C ALA A 229 -6.17 8.00 -17.71
N ILE A 230 -4.99 8.56 -17.41
CA ILE A 230 -3.78 7.82 -17.05
C ILE A 230 -3.27 8.33 -15.71
N VAL A 231 -2.98 7.40 -14.80
CA VAL A 231 -2.20 7.68 -13.60
C VAL A 231 -0.77 7.20 -13.85
N ALA A 232 0.19 8.13 -13.80
CA ALA A 232 1.59 7.77 -13.66
C ALA A 232 1.86 7.48 -12.18
N ARG A 233 2.26 6.24 -11.89
CA ARG A 233 2.46 5.73 -10.53
C ARG A 233 3.82 5.07 -10.39
N PHE A 234 4.29 4.90 -9.16
CA PHE A 234 5.57 4.26 -8.90
C PHE A 234 5.57 3.50 -7.58
N ALA A 235 6.46 2.54 -7.50
CA ALA A 235 6.67 1.73 -6.32
C ALA A 235 8.09 1.15 -6.34
N GLN A 236 8.59 0.66 -5.21
CA GLN A 236 9.84 -0.08 -5.16
C GLN A 236 9.78 -1.36 -5.99
N SER A 237 8.61 -1.97 -6.08
CA SER A 237 8.34 -3.11 -6.96
C SER A 237 6.83 -3.27 -7.20
N TRP A 238 6.46 -3.68 -8.40
CA TRP A 238 5.10 -4.08 -8.77
C TRP A 238 4.86 -5.59 -8.66
N LEU A 239 5.86 -6.35 -8.18
CA LEU A 239 5.69 -7.78 -7.93
C LEU A 239 4.66 -8.02 -6.82
N ARG A 240 3.83 -9.02 -7.03
CA ARG A 240 2.75 -9.42 -6.15
C ARG A 240 2.80 -10.91 -5.85
N ILE A 241 2.08 -11.37 -4.84
CA ILE A 241 1.99 -12.80 -4.53
C ILE A 241 1.52 -13.59 -5.76
N GLY A 242 0.57 -13.04 -6.51
CA GLY A 242 0.06 -13.64 -7.74
C GLY A 242 1.11 -13.94 -8.82
N THR A 243 2.26 -13.28 -8.80
CA THR A 243 3.38 -13.60 -9.70
C THR A 243 3.94 -14.99 -9.40
N PHE A 244 4.11 -15.28 -8.11
CA PHE A 244 4.57 -16.60 -7.63
C PHE A 244 3.48 -17.66 -7.73
N ASP A 245 2.21 -17.31 -7.47
CA ASP A 245 1.07 -18.22 -7.66
C ASP A 245 1.00 -18.75 -9.09
N LEU A 246 1.23 -17.89 -10.08
CA LEU A 246 1.20 -18.30 -11.49
C LEU A 246 2.33 -19.27 -11.82
N ALA A 247 3.57 -18.95 -11.39
CA ALA A 247 4.71 -19.84 -11.60
C ALA A 247 4.49 -21.20 -10.92
N ARG A 248 3.98 -21.21 -9.69
CA ARG A 248 3.62 -22.43 -8.96
C ARG A 248 2.55 -23.23 -9.69
N SER A 249 1.48 -22.61 -10.17
CA SER A 249 0.40 -23.29 -10.89
C SER A 249 0.85 -23.95 -12.19
N ARG A 250 1.96 -23.47 -12.76
CA ARG A 250 2.60 -23.99 -13.96
C ARG A 250 3.70 -25.05 -13.66
N GLY A 251 4.02 -25.26 -12.40
CA GLY A 251 5.14 -26.12 -11.99
C GLY A 251 6.52 -25.57 -12.37
N ASP A 252 6.61 -24.26 -12.59
CA ASP A 252 7.84 -23.60 -13.02
C ASP A 252 8.75 -23.25 -11.84
N ARG A 253 9.41 -24.25 -11.28
CA ARG A 253 10.35 -24.11 -10.17
C ARG A 253 11.54 -23.20 -10.51
N VAL A 254 11.96 -23.17 -11.77
CA VAL A 254 13.07 -22.34 -12.23
C VAL A 254 12.69 -20.86 -12.17
N LEU A 255 11.49 -20.52 -12.62
CA LEU A 255 10.99 -19.15 -12.54
C LEU A 255 10.76 -18.72 -11.08
N ILE A 256 10.23 -19.60 -10.22
CA ILE A 256 10.07 -19.28 -8.77
C ILE A 256 11.42 -18.90 -8.17
N ARG A 257 12.47 -19.68 -8.43
CA ARG A 257 13.82 -19.39 -7.94
C ARG A 257 14.36 -18.06 -8.49
N LYS A 258 14.25 -17.82 -9.80
CA LYS A 258 14.68 -16.56 -10.44
C LYS A 258 13.94 -15.34 -9.86
N LEU A 259 12.65 -15.47 -9.62
CA LEU A 259 11.84 -14.42 -8.99
C LEU A 259 12.31 -14.17 -7.56
N ALA A 260 12.56 -15.22 -6.77
CA ALA A 260 13.04 -15.10 -5.40
C ALA A 260 14.44 -14.45 -5.35
N ASP A 261 15.34 -14.86 -6.23
CA ASP A 261 16.68 -14.27 -6.37
C ASP A 261 16.59 -12.79 -6.78
N TYR A 262 15.74 -12.46 -7.76
CA TYR A 262 15.51 -11.07 -8.17
C TYR A 262 14.97 -10.21 -7.00
N VAL A 263 14.02 -10.74 -6.23
CA VAL A 263 13.47 -10.00 -5.09
C VAL A 263 14.54 -9.77 -4.02
N GLY A 264 15.32 -10.77 -3.67
CA GLY A 264 16.37 -10.64 -2.66
C GLY A 264 17.53 -9.73 -3.08
N GLU A 265 17.87 -9.70 -4.36
CA GLU A 265 19.03 -8.97 -4.88
C GLU A 265 18.73 -7.55 -5.36
N GLU A 266 17.53 -7.32 -5.94
CA GLU A 266 17.21 -6.07 -6.63
C GLU A 266 16.04 -5.29 -5.99
N VAL A 267 15.02 -6.00 -5.48
CA VAL A 267 13.87 -5.37 -4.82
C VAL A 267 14.20 -4.99 -3.40
N PHE A 268 14.79 -5.91 -2.64
CA PHE A 268 15.45 -5.60 -1.39
C PHE A 268 16.93 -5.26 -1.66
N PRO A 269 17.59 -4.47 -0.80
CA PRO A 269 18.98 -4.06 -1.05
C PRO A 269 19.99 -5.17 -0.71
N GLY A 270 19.79 -6.36 -1.34
CA GLY A 270 20.62 -7.53 -1.17
C GLY A 270 20.22 -8.44 -0.01
N TRP A 271 20.71 -9.68 -0.04
CA TRP A 271 20.40 -10.74 0.92
C TRP A 271 20.78 -10.40 2.37
N GLU A 272 21.83 -9.60 2.56
CA GLU A 272 22.29 -9.18 3.89
C GLU A 272 21.37 -8.14 4.53
N SER A 273 20.49 -7.52 3.74
CA SER A 273 19.46 -6.61 4.26
C SER A 273 18.31 -7.34 4.95
N LEU A 274 18.21 -8.66 4.79
CA LEU A 274 17.15 -9.46 5.36
C LEU A 274 17.36 -9.73 6.85
N PRO A 275 16.27 -9.94 7.63
CA PRO A 275 16.37 -10.11 9.08
C PRO A 275 16.97 -11.48 9.45
N ALA A 276 17.84 -11.49 10.45
CA ALA A 276 18.29 -12.71 11.10
C ALA A 276 17.13 -13.47 11.74
N LYS A 277 17.36 -14.75 12.08
CA LYS A 277 16.39 -15.58 12.82
C LYS A 277 16.03 -14.94 14.16
N PRO A 278 14.73 -14.79 14.52
CA PRO A 278 14.35 -14.23 15.80
C PRO A 278 14.67 -15.22 16.94
N PRO A 279 15.05 -14.70 18.13
CA PRO A 279 15.31 -15.53 19.29
C PRO A 279 14.03 -16.16 19.85
N SER A 280 12.91 -15.46 19.73
CA SER A 280 11.55 -15.93 20.05
C SER A 280 10.54 -15.18 19.21
N TYR A 281 9.26 -15.56 19.31
CA TYR A 281 8.16 -14.88 18.59
C TYR A 281 7.32 -13.98 19.51
N ASP A 282 7.92 -13.48 20.58
CA ASP A 282 7.32 -12.44 21.41
C ASP A 282 7.37 -11.09 20.70
N GLU A 283 6.39 -10.22 20.96
CA GLU A 283 6.30 -8.89 20.32
C GLU A 283 7.60 -8.08 20.44
N ALA A 284 8.24 -8.09 21.60
CA ALA A 284 9.50 -7.36 21.81
C ALA A 284 10.69 -7.96 21.05
N ALA A 285 10.70 -9.29 20.87
CA ALA A 285 11.80 -10.00 20.23
C ALA A 285 11.79 -9.88 18.69
N VAL A 286 10.64 -9.53 18.11
CA VAL A 286 10.49 -9.44 16.64
C VAL A 286 10.59 -8.01 16.10
N VAL A 287 10.69 -6.98 16.94
CA VAL A 287 10.70 -5.58 16.46
C VAL A 287 12.00 -5.28 15.71
N ASP A 288 13.13 -5.42 16.37
CA ASP A 288 14.44 -5.03 15.85
C ASP A 288 15.36 -6.26 15.69
N LEU A 289 15.19 -6.97 14.57
CA LEU A 289 16.05 -8.11 14.25
C LEU A 289 17.37 -7.64 13.63
N PRO A 290 18.51 -8.25 14.01
CA PRO A 290 19.79 -8.01 13.38
C PRO A 290 19.73 -8.27 11.87
N ARG A 291 20.54 -7.54 11.11
CA ARG A 291 20.76 -7.72 9.67
C ARG A 291 22.24 -7.97 9.41
N GLY A 292 22.64 -8.17 8.18
CA GLY A 292 24.04 -8.48 7.85
C GLY A 292 24.36 -9.96 7.88
N VAL A 293 23.34 -10.84 7.85
CA VAL A 293 23.58 -12.29 7.74
C VAL A 293 24.03 -12.61 6.32
N PRO A 294 25.20 -13.26 6.14
CA PRO A 294 25.72 -13.60 4.82
C PRO A 294 24.71 -14.43 4.00
N LYS A 295 24.75 -14.25 2.66
CA LYS A 295 23.82 -14.93 1.74
C LYS A 295 23.76 -16.42 1.98
N ASP A 296 24.91 -17.08 2.12
CA ASP A 296 25.05 -18.53 2.18
C ASP A 296 25.00 -19.09 3.62
N ASP A 297 24.84 -18.20 4.62
CA ASP A 297 24.72 -18.63 6.02
C ASP A 297 23.33 -19.25 6.29
N VAL A 298 23.33 -20.40 6.96
CA VAL A 298 22.13 -21.14 7.33
C VAL A 298 22.00 -21.15 8.86
N GLN A 299 20.88 -20.68 9.37
CA GLN A 299 20.65 -20.48 10.79
C GLN A 299 19.68 -21.50 11.38
N GLY A 300 19.98 -22.03 12.55
CA GLY A 300 19.10 -22.93 13.29
C GLY A 300 19.55 -24.39 13.28
N SER A 301 18.77 -25.25 13.96
CA SER A 301 18.99 -26.71 13.97
C SER A 301 18.42 -27.34 12.68
N ALA A 302 18.82 -28.56 12.35
CA ALA A 302 18.45 -29.29 11.12
C ALA A 302 16.94 -29.25 10.79
N GLU A 303 16.06 -29.33 11.78
CA GLU A 303 14.61 -29.27 11.60
C GLU A 303 14.07 -27.84 11.37
N ASN A 304 14.91 -26.83 11.63
CA ASN A 304 14.56 -25.40 11.59
C ASN A 304 15.63 -24.57 10.89
N GLU A 305 16.32 -25.14 9.93
CA GLU A 305 17.33 -24.45 9.15
C GLU A 305 16.70 -23.35 8.29
N GLU A 306 17.09 -22.12 8.56
CA GLU A 306 16.69 -20.95 7.78
C GLU A 306 17.80 -20.57 6.82
N ASN A 307 17.59 -20.81 5.54
CA ASN A 307 18.43 -20.28 4.47
C ASN A 307 17.97 -18.87 4.03
N ARG A 308 18.60 -18.28 3.02
CA ARG A 308 18.25 -16.95 2.51
C ARG A 308 16.81 -16.83 2.02
N TYR A 309 16.21 -17.88 1.46
CA TYR A 309 14.82 -17.86 0.98
C TYR A 309 13.82 -17.85 2.14
N THR A 310 14.14 -18.51 3.25
CA THR A 310 13.35 -18.39 4.48
C THR A 310 13.40 -16.98 5.03
N ARG A 311 14.59 -16.36 5.07
CA ARG A 311 14.76 -14.96 5.50
C ARG A 311 14.00 -14.00 4.58
N LEU A 312 14.02 -14.25 3.26
CA LEU A 312 13.27 -13.47 2.28
C LEU A 312 11.76 -13.57 2.54
N TYR A 313 11.24 -14.78 2.70
CA TYR A 313 9.83 -15.00 3.01
C TYR A 313 9.41 -14.28 4.30
N ARG A 314 10.21 -14.37 5.35
CA ARG A 314 9.97 -13.68 6.61
C ARG A 314 9.95 -12.16 6.46
N GLU A 315 10.86 -11.56 5.69
CA GLU A 315 10.83 -10.11 5.43
C GLU A 315 9.55 -9.69 4.72
N ILE A 316 9.11 -10.44 3.70
CA ILE A 316 7.84 -10.18 3.00
C ILE A 316 6.66 -10.26 3.99
N VAL A 317 6.64 -11.27 4.85
CA VAL A 317 5.62 -11.45 5.88
C VAL A 317 5.60 -10.28 6.86
N ARG A 318 6.76 -9.88 7.38
CA ARG A 318 6.92 -8.77 8.32
C ARG A 318 6.41 -7.44 7.74
N ARG A 319 6.74 -7.14 6.49
CA ARG A 319 6.28 -5.93 5.80
C ARG A 319 4.77 -5.90 5.63
N ASN A 320 4.18 -7.01 5.20
CA ASN A 320 2.73 -7.12 5.06
C ASN A 320 2.01 -7.08 6.42
N ALA A 321 2.59 -7.65 7.49
CA ALA A 321 2.06 -7.53 8.84
C ALA A 321 2.01 -6.07 9.32
N LYS A 322 3.09 -5.30 9.11
CA LYS A 322 3.13 -3.87 9.41
C LYS A 322 2.11 -3.08 8.58
N MET A 323 2.06 -3.32 7.27
CA MET A 323 1.11 -2.64 6.38
C MET A 323 -0.34 -2.81 6.87
N VAL A 324 -0.76 -4.04 7.17
CA VAL A 324 -2.14 -4.28 7.62
C VAL A 324 -2.39 -3.78 9.05
N ALA A 325 -1.36 -3.70 9.91
CA ALA A 325 -1.47 -3.05 11.21
C ALA A 325 -1.78 -1.55 11.07
N HIS A 326 -1.16 -0.87 10.10
CA HIS A 326 -1.49 0.52 9.77
C HIS A 326 -2.93 0.66 9.25
N TRP A 327 -3.40 -0.24 8.38
CA TRP A 327 -4.80 -0.22 7.93
C TRP A 327 -5.77 -0.29 9.10
N GLN A 328 -5.52 -1.23 10.05
CA GLN A 328 -6.35 -1.37 11.24
C GLN A 328 -6.29 -0.14 12.14
N ALA A 329 -5.09 0.42 12.35
CA ALA A 329 -4.91 1.57 13.22
C ALA A 329 -5.52 2.87 12.67
N TYR A 330 -5.72 3.00 11.35
CA TYR A 330 -6.31 4.18 10.70
C TYR A 330 -7.70 3.93 10.11
N ALA A 331 -8.29 2.78 10.39
CA ALA A 331 -9.60 2.36 9.86
C ALA A 331 -9.69 2.45 8.33
N PHE A 332 -8.61 2.08 7.64
CA PHE A 332 -8.58 1.95 6.19
C PHE A 332 -9.00 0.54 5.78
N THR A 333 -9.89 0.45 4.79
CA THR A 333 -10.37 -0.81 4.24
C THR A 333 -10.00 -0.91 2.77
N ASN A 334 -9.18 -1.91 2.43
CA ASN A 334 -8.91 -2.28 1.05
C ASN A 334 -9.91 -3.38 0.65
N GLY A 335 -10.87 -3.07 -0.19
CA GLY A 335 -11.97 -3.97 -0.54
C GLY A 335 -11.62 -5.11 -1.50
N VAL A 336 -10.35 -5.28 -1.92
CA VAL A 336 -9.94 -6.31 -2.88
C VAL A 336 -8.61 -6.95 -2.46
N LEU A 337 -8.67 -7.80 -1.44
CA LEU A 337 -7.48 -8.47 -0.86
C LEU A 337 -7.17 -9.80 -1.55
N ASN A 338 -7.12 -9.80 -2.87
CA ASN A 338 -6.69 -10.92 -3.69
C ASN A 338 -5.16 -11.11 -3.62
N THR A 339 -4.63 -12.26 -4.00
CA THR A 339 -3.18 -12.47 -4.09
C THR A 339 -2.53 -11.65 -5.22
N ASP A 340 -3.29 -11.34 -6.27
CA ASP A 340 -2.89 -10.39 -7.33
C ASP A 340 -2.91 -8.91 -6.88
N ASN A 341 -3.41 -8.62 -5.68
CA ASN A 341 -3.41 -7.30 -5.04
C ASN A 341 -2.66 -7.29 -3.70
N THR A 342 -1.74 -8.22 -3.49
CA THR A 342 -0.88 -8.27 -2.29
C THR A 342 0.58 -8.14 -2.71
N SER A 343 1.19 -7.03 -2.33
CA SER A 343 2.56 -6.67 -2.71
C SER A 343 3.61 -7.55 -2.04
N ILE A 344 4.62 -7.95 -2.79
CA ILE A 344 5.83 -8.60 -2.25
C ILE A 344 6.61 -7.61 -1.35
N TYR A 345 6.57 -6.32 -1.65
CA TYR A 345 7.27 -5.31 -0.86
C TYR A 345 6.47 -4.85 0.39
N GLY A 346 5.21 -5.30 0.54
CA GLY A 346 4.34 -4.91 1.65
C GLY A 346 3.75 -3.51 1.49
N LEU A 347 3.28 -3.18 0.29
CA LEU A 347 2.63 -1.92 -0.04
C LEU A 347 1.14 -2.12 -0.30
N SER A 348 0.33 -1.14 0.09
CA SER A 348 -1.05 -1.02 -0.40
C SER A 348 -1.00 -0.79 -1.91
N ILE A 349 -1.73 -1.58 -2.68
CA ILE A 349 -1.66 -1.61 -4.14
C ILE A 349 -3.06 -1.75 -4.75
N ASP A 350 -3.24 -1.20 -5.95
CA ASP A 350 -4.46 -1.32 -6.76
C ASP A 350 -5.75 -0.88 -6.04
N PHE A 351 -5.94 0.44 -6.01
CA PHE A 351 -7.04 1.12 -5.34
C PHE A 351 -8.33 1.09 -6.20
N GLY A 352 -9.01 -0.08 -6.19
CA GLY A 352 -10.38 -0.22 -6.66
C GLY A 352 -11.36 0.22 -5.56
N PRO A 353 -12.25 -0.67 -5.09
CA PRO A 353 -13.05 -0.40 -3.90
C PRO A 353 -12.16 -0.27 -2.65
N PHE A 354 -12.13 0.91 -2.06
CA PHE A 354 -11.48 1.19 -0.78
C PHE A 354 -12.27 2.25 -0.03
N ALA A 355 -12.10 2.33 1.27
CA ALA A 355 -12.61 3.42 2.08
C ALA A 355 -11.81 3.59 3.38
N PHE A 356 -11.80 4.82 3.92
CA PHE A 356 -11.68 5.01 5.36
C PHE A 356 -13.07 4.89 5.96
N LEU A 357 -13.22 4.17 7.08
CA LEU A 357 -14.52 3.98 7.72
C LEU A 357 -15.14 5.33 8.12
N ASP A 358 -16.39 5.56 7.73
CA ASP A 358 -17.13 6.78 8.06
C ASP A 358 -17.66 6.78 9.49
N ASN A 359 -18.10 5.62 9.95
CA ASN A 359 -18.32 5.24 11.33
C ASN A 359 -17.69 3.86 11.54
N PHE A 360 -17.35 3.54 12.78
CA PHE A 360 -16.69 2.27 13.04
C PHE A 360 -17.67 1.11 12.91
N ASP A 361 -17.49 0.33 11.86
CA ASP A 361 -18.17 -0.94 11.60
C ASP A 361 -17.14 -1.99 11.17
N PRO A 362 -16.79 -2.95 12.04
CA PRO A 362 -15.82 -3.98 11.72
C PRO A 362 -16.26 -4.92 10.59
N ASN A 363 -17.54 -4.96 10.26
CA ASN A 363 -18.10 -5.79 9.18
C ASN A 363 -18.19 -5.06 7.84
N TYR A 364 -17.90 -3.76 7.80
CA TYR A 364 -17.96 -3.00 6.56
C TYR A 364 -16.94 -3.48 5.53
N THR A 365 -17.38 -3.59 4.28
CA THR A 365 -16.55 -3.75 3.08
C THR A 365 -16.92 -2.69 2.05
N PRO A 366 -15.93 -1.98 1.44
CA PRO A 366 -16.21 -1.01 0.40
C PRO A 366 -16.54 -1.66 -0.96
N ASN A 367 -16.37 -2.97 -1.08
CA ASN A 367 -16.58 -3.71 -2.31
C ASN A 367 -18.02 -4.24 -2.39
N HIS A 368 -18.79 -3.68 -3.32
CA HIS A 368 -20.18 -4.11 -3.59
C HIS A 368 -20.28 -5.60 -3.95
N ASP A 369 -19.25 -6.17 -4.58
CA ASP A 369 -19.27 -7.57 -5.04
C ASP A 369 -18.88 -8.57 -3.93
N ASP A 370 -18.47 -8.08 -2.76
CA ASP A 370 -18.08 -8.92 -1.62
C ASP A 370 -19.26 -9.29 -0.72
N HIS A 371 -20.19 -10.06 -1.26
CA HIS A 371 -21.41 -10.48 -0.54
C HIS A 371 -21.14 -11.37 0.68
N MET A 372 -19.96 -11.99 0.75
CA MET A 372 -19.57 -12.86 1.88
C MET A 372 -18.77 -12.12 2.94
N LEU A 373 -18.58 -10.81 2.81
CA LEU A 373 -17.77 -9.97 3.71
C LEU A 373 -16.35 -10.52 3.92
N ARG A 374 -15.81 -11.17 2.89
CA ARG A 374 -14.47 -11.78 2.95
C ARG A 374 -13.41 -10.72 3.25
N TYR A 375 -13.52 -9.56 2.61
CA TYR A 375 -12.57 -8.46 2.69
C TYR A 375 -13.06 -7.31 3.57
N CYS A 376 -14.00 -7.58 4.51
CA CYS A 376 -14.41 -6.57 5.47
C CYS A 376 -13.24 -6.19 6.42
N TYR A 377 -13.37 -5.03 7.06
CA TYR A 377 -12.31 -4.45 7.89
C TYR A 377 -11.70 -5.44 8.89
N LYS A 378 -12.52 -6.13 9.69
CA LYS A 378 -12.02 -7.07 10.72
C LYS A 378 -11.27 -8.27 10.16
N ASN A 379 -11.54 -8.66 8.91
CA ASN A 379 -10.94 -9.83 8.28
C ASN A 379 -9.60 -9.53 7.60
N GLN A 380 -9.23 -8.27 7.39
CA GLN A 380 -8.01 -7.89 6.65
C GLN A 380 -6.75 -8.60 7.16
N PRO A 381 -6.46 -8.66 8.48
CA PRO A 381 -5.27 -9.37 8.97
C PRO A 381 -5.26 -10.85 8.60
N SER A 382 -6.39 -11.53 8.74
CA SER A 382 -6.51 -12.97 8.44
C SER A 382 -6.38 -13.26 6.94
N ILE A 383 -6.94 -12.38 6.10
CA ILE A 383 -6.86 -12.54 4.64
C ILE A 383 -5.44 -12.28 4.13
N ILE A 384 -4.75 -11.27 4.64
CA ILE A 384 -3.35 -11.04 4.28
C ILE A 384 -2.48 -12.23 4.71
N TRP A 385 -2.71 -12.80 5.90
CA TRP A 385 -2.02 -14.03 6.30
C TRP A 385 -2.34 -15.20 5.36
N TRP A 386 -3.60 -15.38 4.97
CA TRP A 386 -3.99 -16.40 3.99
C TRP A 386 -3.24 -16.23 2.65
N ASN A 387 -3.12 -14.99 2.16
CA ASN A 387 -2.37 -14.70 0.94
C ASN A 387 -0.87 -15.02 1.09
N LEU A 388 -0.29 -14.72 2.26
CA LEU A 388 1.11 -15.04 2.55
C LEU A 388 1.35 -16.56 2.64
N VAL A 389 0.37 -17.34 3.09
CA VAL A 389 0.42 -18.82 3.02
C VAL A 389 0.43 -19.30 1.56
N ARG A 390 -0.32 -18.64 0.64
CA ARG A 390 -0.20 -18.97 -0.81
C ARG A 390 1.22 -18.72 -1.32
N LEU A 391 1.86 -17.63 -0.91
CA LEU A 391 3.27 -17.38 -1.23
C LEU A 391 4.19 -18.45 -0.63
N ALA A 392 3.93 -18.87 0.62
CA ALA A 392 4.69 -19.95 1.27
C ALA A 392 4.64 -21.26 0.48
N GLU A 393 3.48 -21.60 -0.10
CA GLU A 393 3.34 -22.78 -0.95
C GLU A 393 4.21 -22.68 -2.23
N ALA A 394 4.37 -21.48 -2.77
CA ALA A 394 5.28 -21.27 -3.90
C ALA A 394 6.76 -21.36 -3.48
N PHE A 395 7.08 -20.90 -2.27
CA PHE A 395 8.44 -20.96 -1.71
C PHE A 395 8.78 -22.27 -1.00
N GLY A 396 7.82 -23.17 -0.82
CA GLY A 396 7.98 -24.37 0.04
C GLY A 396 9.21 -25.21 -0.28
N GLU A 397 9.51 -25.42 -1.57
CA GLU A 397 10.71 -26.12 -2.00
C GLU A 397 12.01 -25.39 -1.60
N LEU A 398 12.08 -24.07 -1.80
CA LEU A 398 13.24 -23.26 -1.47
C LEU A 398 13.44 -23.10 0.05
N ILE A 399 12.34 -22.93 0.79
CA ILE A 399 12.35 -22.84 2.26
C ILE A 399 12.78 -24.19 2.87
N GLY A 400 12.17 -25.29 2.40
CA GLY A 400 12.42 -26.63 2.93
C GLY A 400 13.78 -27.20 2.58
N ALA A 401 14.45 -26.65 1.57
CA ALA A 401 15.77 -27.11 1.17
C ALA A 401 16.85 -26.95 2.26
N GLY A 402 16.68 -26.00 3.20
CA GLY A 402 17.68 -25.72 4.22
C GLY A 402 19.05 -25.42 3.60
N ALA A 403 20.11 -26.07 4.09
CA ALA A 403 21.47 -25.93 3.55
C ALA A 403 21.65 -26.43 2.13
N ARG A 404 20.75 -27.27 1.62
CA ARG A 404 20.84 -27.84 0.25
C ARG A 404 20.31 -26.93 -0.85
N CYS A 405 19.87 -25.73 -0.53
CA CYS A 405 19.22 -24.83 -1.49
C CYS A 405 20.07 -24.51 -2.72
N ASP A 406 21.40 -24.62 -2.66
CA ASP A 406 22.34 -24.38 -3.75
C ASP A 406 23.05 -25.66 -4.24
N ASP A 407 22.70 -26.84 -3.74
CA ASP A 407 23.24 -28.10 -4.25
C ASP A 407 22.90 -28.22 -5.74
N LYS A 408 23.92 -28.47 -6.56
CA LYS A 408 23.76 -28.56 -8.01
C LYS A 408 22.63 -29.51 -8.42
N LYS A 409 22.56 -30.67 -7.79
CA LYS A 409 21.54 -31.69 -8.06
C LYS A 409 20.14 -31.17 -7.69
N PHE A 410 20.00 -30.51 -6.54
CA PHE A 410 18.72 -29.90 -6.14
C PHE A 410 18.28 -28.80 -7.11
N VAL A 411 19.22 -27.97 -7.59
CA VAL A 411 18.91 -26.87 -8.53
C VAL A 411 18.53 -27.39 -9.91
N GLU A 412 19.28 -28.35 -10.46
CA GLU A 412 19.12 -28.85 -11.83
C GLU A 412 18.03 -29.94 -11.94
N ASP A 413 18.05 -30.94 -11.03
CA ASP A 413 17.21 -32.13 -11.15
C ASP A 413 15.95 -32.08 -10.25
N GLY A 414 15.93 -31.22 -9.23
CA GLY A 414 14.83 -31.08 -8.29
C GLY A 414 15.01 -31.86 -6.99
N VAL A 415 13.91 -32.13 -6.31
CA VAL A 415 13.91 -32.78 -4.99
C VAL A 415 14.07 -34.30 -5.15
N GLU A 416 15.10 -34.85 -4.53
CA GLU A 416 15.30 -36.30 -4.47
C GLU A 416 14.23 -36.96 -3.58
N LYS A 417 13.81 -38.19 -3.94
CA LYS A 417 12.70 -38.89 -3.25
C LYS A 417 12.94 -39.11 -1.76
N ASP A 418 14.18 -39.39 -1.37
CA ASP A 418 14.60 -39.62 0.00
C ASP A 418 14.70 -38.31 0.81
N PHE A 419 14.68 -37.16 0.15
CA PHE A 419 14.72 -35.85 0.79
C PHE A 419 13.34 -35.16 0.91
N VAL A 420 12.32 -35.67 0.20
CA VAL A 420 10.97 -35.04 0.18
C VAL A 420 10.38 -34.89 1.58
N ASP A 421 10.39 -35.93 2.38
CA ASP A 421 9.75 -35.91 3.72
C ASP A 421 10.43 -34.91 4.68
N GLU A 422 11.77 -34.84 4.64
CA GLU A 422 12.55 -33.89 5.42
C GLU A 422 12.27 -32.45 4.99
N LEU A 423 12.28 -32.21 3.67
CA LEU A 423 12.02 -30.91 3.07
C LEU A 423 10.62 -30.39 3.42
N VAL A 424 9.58 -31.23 3.25
CA VAL A 424 8.19 -30.85 3.54
C VAL A 424 8.03 -30.54 5.04
N LYS A 425 8.53 -31.42 5.91
CA LYS A 425 8.46 -31.21 7.36
C LYS A 425 9.14 -29.90 7.79
N ARG A 426 10.33 -29.59 7.22
CA ARG A 426 11.04 -28.36 7.50
C ARG A 426 10.27 -27.15 6.99
N ALA A 427 9.75 -27.19 5.77
CA ALA A 427 8.95 -26.11 5.19
C ALA A 427 7.71 -25.82 6.05
N GLU A 428 6.93 -26.83 6.40
CA GLU A 428 5.74 -26.69 7.24
C GLU A 428 6.06 -26.06 8.59
N ASN A 429 7.11 -26.55 9.26
CA ASN A 429 7.55 -26.04 10.55
C ASN A 429 7.99 -24.56 10.47
N LEU A 430 8.74 -24.17 9.44
CA LEU A 430 9.17 -22.79 9.25
C LEU A 430 8.02 -21.86 8.88
N ILE A 431 7.05 -22.33 8.11
CA ILE A 431 5.84 -21.56 7.75
C ILE A 431 4.97 -21.34 8.99
N GLU A 432 4.78 -22.35 9.84
CA GLU A 432 4.04 -22.22 11.10
C GLU A 432 4.68 -21.16 12.01
N LYS A 433 6.01 -21.24 12.21
CA LYS A 433 6.77 -20.24 12.98
C LYS A 433 6.68 -18.83 12.39
N THR A 434 6.68 -18.73 11.08
CA THR A 434 6.50 -17.42 10.41
C THR A 434 5.08 -16.86 10.64
N GLY A 435 4.08 -17.74 10.84
CA GLY A 435 2.74 -17.34 11.26
C GLY A 435 2.69 -16.74 12.67
N GLU A 436 3.52 -17.28 13.60
CA GLU A 436 3.71 -16.69 14.93
C GLU A 436 4.40 -15.32 14.81
N GLU A 437 5.44 -15.21 13.98
CA GLU A 437 6.11 -13.94 13.69
C GLU A 437 5.18 -12.91 13.08
N TYR A 438 4.31 -13.31 12.12
CA TYR A 438 3.29 -12.43 11.55
C TYR A 438 2.41 -11.80 12.63
N ARG A 439 1.88 -12.62 13.54
CA ARG A 439 1.04 -12.14 14.65
C ARG A 439 1.78 -11.20 15.57
N ALA A 440 3.01 -11.57 15.95
CA ALA A 440 3.83 -10.78 16.87
C ALA A 440 4.20 -9.40 16.26
N VAL A 441 4.61 -9.36 14.98
CA VAL A 441 4.93 -8.12 14.26
C VAL A 441 3.69 -7.25 14.08
N PHE A 442 2.55 -7.87 13.70
CA PHE A 442 1.29 -7.15 13.57
C PHE A 442 0.88 -6.50 14.90
N MET A 443 0.89 -7.26 16.00
CA MET A 443 0.49 -6.77 17.32
C MET A 443 1.44 -5.70 17.85
N ALA A 444 2.74 -5.88 17.69
CA ALA A 444 3.74 -4.89 18.11
C ALA A 444 3.52 -3.55 17.38
N GLU A 445 3.33 -3.59 16.05
CA GLU A 445 3.11 -2.38 15.25
C GLU A 445 1.74 -1.75 15.54
N TYR A 446 0.67 -2.54 15.65
CA TYR A 446 -0.65 -2.05 15.98
C TYR A 446 -0.67 -1.35 17.35
N LYS A 447 -0.09 -1.98 18.38
CA LYS A 447 0.03 -1.39 19.71
C LYS A 447 0.85 -0.09 19.68
N ARG A 448 1.96 -0.06 18.96
CA ARG A 448 2.79 1.14 18.78
C ARG A 448 1.97 2.30 18.21
N LEU A 449 1.19 2.04 17.15
CA LEU A 449 0.34 3.04 16.50
C LEU A 449 -0.79 3.51 17.43
N MET A 450 -1.50 2.60 18.07
CA MET A 450 -2.61 2.93 18.97
C MET A 450 -2.14 3.69 20.21
N THR A 451 -0.99 3.31 20.78
CA THR A 451 -0.33 4.02 21.87
C THR A 451 -0.07 5.48 21.50
N ALA A 452 0.55 5.73 20.35
CA ALA A 452 0.82 7.09 19.87
C ALA A 452 -0.49 7.87 19.61
N ARG A 453 -1.48 7.25 18.98
CA ARG A 453 -2.77 7.87 18.67
C ARG A 453 -3.58 8.23 19.90
N LEU A 454 -3.44 7.48 20.99
CA LEU A 454 -4.04 7.78 22.29
C LEU A 454 -3.20 8.76 23.15
N GLY A 455 -2.08 9.23 22.64
CA GLY A 455 -1.21 10.16 23.34
C GLY A 455 -0.46 9.54 24.51
N LEU A 456 -0.20 8.25 24.45
CA LEU A 456 0.61 7.53 25.44
C LEU A 456 2.06 7.45 24.97
N ARG A 457 3.01 7.49 25.92
CA ARG A 457 4.45 7.36 25.66
C ARG A 457 4.94 5.92 25.62
N GLN A 458 4.25 5.04 26.37
CA GLN A 458 4.61 3.62 26.49
C GLN A 458 3.36 2.76 26.45
N SER A 459 3.46 1.61 25.80
CA SER A 459 2.41 0.58 25.82
C SER A 459 2.55 -0.29 27.05
N LYS A 460 1.44 -0.55 27.74
CA LYS A 460 1.32 -1.52 28.82
C LYS A 460 0.52 -2.74 28.35
N GLN A 461 0.71 -3.88 29.01
CA GLN A 461 -0.01 -5.10 28.67
C GLN A 461 -1.53 -4.94 28.83
N SER A 462 -1.97 -4.19 29.82
CA SER A 462 -3.41 -3.93 30.06
C SER A 462 -4.04 -2.99 29.05
N ASP A 463 -3.26 -2.13 28.35
CA ASP A 463 -3.80 -1.09 27.46
C ASP A 463 -4.62 -1.68 26.31
N PHE A 464 -4.29 -2.92 25.87
CA PHE A 464 -5.03 -3.57 24.82
C PHE A 464 -6.49 -3.82 25.19
N ASP A 465 -6.72 -4.43 26.35
CA ASP A 465 -8.06 -4.77 26.81
C ASP A 465 -8.80 -3.54 27.39
N GLU A 466 -8.11 -2.74 28.20
CA GLU A 466 -8.73 -1.64 28.95
C GLU A 466 -8.94 -0.36 28.16
N LEU A 467 -8.12 -0.13 27.11
CA LEU A 467 -8.21 1.09 26.30
C LEU A 467 -8.58 0.80 24.87
N TYR A 468 -7.82 -0.07 24.15
CA TYR A 468 -8.03 -0.23 22.71
C TYR A 468 -9.33 -0.99 22.41
N SER A 469 -9.52 -2.17 23.01
CA SER A 469 -10.70 -3.00 22.78
C SER A 469 -11.98 -2.28 23.26
N GLU A 470 -11.97 -1.73 24.48
CA GLU A 470 -13.14 -1.01 25.00
C GLU A 470 -13.49 0.25 24.18
N LEU A 471 -12.47 0.95 23.61
CA LEU A 471 -12.74 2.06 22.71
C LEU A 471 -13.43 1.58 21.45
N LEU A 472 -12.87 0.53 20.78
CA LEU A 472 -13.45 -0.03 19.55
C LEU A 472 -14.89 -0.52 19.78
N ASP A 473 -15.14 -1.25 20.86
CA ASP A 473 -16.49 -1.70 21.26
C ASP A 473 -17.45 -0.52 21.49
N THR A 474 -16.92 0.62 21.97
CA THR A 474 -17.73 1.81 22.19
C THR A 474 -18.02 2.53 20.86
N LEU A 475 -17.02 2.64 19.98
CA LEU A 475 -17.20 3.21 18.65
C LEU A 475 -18.22 2.42 17.82
N GLU A 476 -18.14 1.08 17.85
CA GLU A 476 -19.08 0.19 17.17
C GLU A 476 -20.50 0.34 17.73
N ALA A 477 -20.65 0.27 19.06
CA ALA A 477 -21.96 0.30 19.71
C ALA A 477 -22.74 1.59 19.44
N PHE A 478 -22.08 2.70 19.21
CA PHE A 478 -22.70 4.01 18.99
C PHE A 478 -22.45 4.59 17.58
N GLU A 479 -21.94 3.79 16.67
CA GLU A 479 -21.64 4.18 15.28
C GLU A 479 -20.81 5.48 15.21
N LEU A 480 -19.79 5.61 16.09
CA LEU A 480 -18.96 6.79 16.14
C LEU A 480 -17.89 6.77 15.04
N ASP A 481 -17.50 7.97 14.61
CA ASP A 481 -16.44 8.13 13.62
C ASP A 481 -15.07 7.81 14.24
N PHE A 482 -14.37 6.84 13.65
CA PHE A 482 -13.09 6.35 14.17
C PHE A 482 -12.03 7.45 14.20
N ASN A 483 -11.72 8.05 13.05
CA ASN A 483 -10.62 9.02 12.95
C ASN A 483 -10.94 10.35 13.61
N HIS A 484 -12.18 10.82 13.54
CA HIS A 484 -12.62 12.00 14.28
C HIS A 484 -12.51 11.83 15.79
N THR A 485 -12.81 10.62 16.30
CA THR A 485 -12.66 10.35 17.74
C THR A 485 -11.22 10.60 18.18
N PHE A 486 -10.23 10.07 17.47
CA PHE A 486 -8.81 10.29 17.81
C PHE A 486 -8.38 11.74 17.64
N ARG A 487 -8.85 12.43 16.59
CA ARG A 487 -8.53 13.85 16.39
C ARG A 487 -9.13 14.73 17.49
N LYS A 488 -10.40 14.53 17.83
CA LYS A 488 -11.09 15.26 18.91
C LYS A 488 -10.48 14.96 20.27
N LEU A 489 -10.11 13.69 20.54
CA LEU A 489 -9.42 13.27 21.77
C LEU A 489 -8.08 14.01 21.95
N SER A 490 -7.38 14.32 20.84
CA SER A 490 -6.07 15.00 20.89
C SER A 490 -6.14 16.36 21.58
N SER A 491 -7.27 17.04 21.55
CA SER A 491 -7.44 18.39 22.12
C SER A 491 -8.02 18.41 23.53
N ILE A 492 -8.44 17.26 24.07
CA ILE A 492 -9.03 17.20 25.42
C ILE A 492 -7.97 17.50 26.49
N ASN A 493 -8.26 18.44 27.37
CA ASN A 493 -7.45 18.68 28.56
C ASN A 493 -7.84 17.71 29.68
N THR A 494 -6.88 16.92 30.15
CA THR A 494 -7.11 15.94 31.24
C THR A 494 -7.54 16.57 32.56
N ASP A 495 -7.19 17.82 32.80
CA ASP A 495 -7.58 18.53 34.01
C ASP A 495 -9.05 19.00 33.98
N GLU A 496 -9.62 19.15 32.79
CA GLU A 496 -11.00 19.56 32.58
C GLU A 496 -12.00 18.39 32.63
N ILE A 497 -11.53 17.14 32.73
CA ILE A 497 -12.36 15.92 32.77
C ILE A 497 -12.13 15.10 34.06
N ASP A 498 -11.86 15.76 35.17
CA ASP A 498 -11.52 15.12 36.46
C ASP A 498 -12.73 14.46 37.15
N THR A 499 -13.96 14.91 36.86
CA THR A 499 -15.19 14.31 37.41
C THR A 499 -16.01 13.57 36.36
N ASP A 500 -16.91 12.69 36.82
CA ASP A 500 -17.80 11.90 35.95
C ASP A 500 -18.75 12.82 35.14
N GLU A 501 -19.26 13.89 35.78
CA GLU A 501 -20.13 14.87 35.13
C GLU A 501 -19.44 15.58 33.97
N LYS A 502 -18.20 16.05 34.20
CA LYS A 502 -17.40 16.71 33.16
C LYS A 502 -17.06 15.73 32.01
N ARG A 503 -16.74 14.47 32.33
CA ARG A 503 -16.50 13.44 31.30
C ARG A 503 -17.75 13.16 30.46
N LYS A 504 -18.94 13.11 31.11
CA LYS A 504 -20.23 12.95 30.39
C LYS A 504 -20.55 14.15 29.51
N GLU A 505 -20.21 15.36 29.95
CA GLU A 505 -20.38 16.59 29.18
C GLU A 505 -19.48 16.53 27.91
N VAL A 506 -18.19 16.32 28.10
CA VAL A 506 -17.19 16.24 27.02
C VAL A 506 -17.50 15.08 26.04
N ALA A 507 -18.06 13.95 26.50
CA ALA A 507 -18.41 12.82 25.62
C ALA A 507 -19.25 13.22 24.40
N GLY A 508 -20.02 14.31 24.50
CA GLY A 508 -20.83 14.82 23.40
C GLY A 508 -20.03 15.28 22.16
N ILE A 509 -18.76 15.63 22.32
CA ILE A 509 -17.93 16.06 21.18
C ILE A 509 -17.72 14.92 20.16
N PHE A 510 -17.78 13.67 20.59
CA PHE A 510 -17.57 12.51 19.73
C PHE A 510 -18.80 12.17 18.87
N PHE A 511 -19.96 12.75 19.19
CA PHE A 511 -21.18 12.49 18.45
C PHE A 511 -21.18 13.23 17.10
N HIS A 512 -21.91 12.68 16.15
CA HIS A 512 -22.22 13.37 14.92
C HIS A 512 -23.02 14.64 15.21
N HIS A 513 -22.83 15.71 14.44
CA HIS A 513 -23.53 16.99 14.66
C HIS A 513 -25.06 16.87 14.64
N GLU A 514 -25.63 15.87 13.93
CA GLU A 514 -27.06 15.54 13.94
C GLU A 514 -27.50 14.66 15.15
N GLY A 515 -26.59 14.41 16.11
CA GLY A 515 -26.80 13.54 17.27
C GLY A 515 -26.47 12.07 16.98
N LEU A 516 -26.89 11.15 17.85
CA LEU A 516 -26.74 9.71 17.66
C LEU A 516 -27.83 9.14 16.73
N SER A 517 -27.53 8.01 16.09
CA SER A 517 -28.54 7.23 15.37
C SER A 517 -29.63 6.74 16.34
N LYS A 518 -30.88 6.73 15.90
CA LYS A 518 -32.01 6.22 16.72
C LYS A 518 -31.91 4.72 17.00
N THR A 519 -31.04 4.01 16.30
CA THR A 519 -30.85 2.56 16.38
C THR A 519 -29.85 2.13 17.45
N VAL A 520 -29.01 3.04 17.94
CA VAL A 520 -27.83 2.70 18.78
C VAL A 520 -28.01 2.95 20.30
N GLY A 521 -29.23 3.16 20.76
CA GLY A 521 -29.51 3.39 22.18
C GLY A 521 -29.66 4.87 22.56
N SER A 522 -29.64 5.16 23.86
CA SER A 522 -29.84 6.53 24.34
C SER A 522 -28.51 7.32 24.37
N GLU A 523 -28.61 8.62 24.18
CA GLU A 523 -27.46 9.52 24.33
C GLU A 523 -26.88 9.47 25.76
N ALA A 524 -27.73 9.26 26.77
CA ALA A 524 -27.29 9.12 28.15
C ALA A 524 -26.41 7.88 28.37
N ASP A 525 -26.76 6.75 27.75
CA ASP A 525 -25.97 5.53 27.81
C ASP A 525 -24.62 5.71 27.09
N ALA A 526 -24.63 6.36 25.93
CA ALA A 526 -23.41 6.67 25.18
C ALA A 526 -22.47 7.56 25.99
N ARG A 527 -22.99 8.65 26.58
CA ARG A 527 -22.21 9.56 27.45
C ARG A 527 -21.65 8.82 28.67
N ALA A 528 -22.42 7.97 29.30
CA ALA A 528 -21.97 7.21 30.46
C ALA A 528 -20.85 6.22 30.09
N ARG A 529 -20.98 5.52 28.96
CA ARG A 529 -19.96 4.56 28.49
C ARG A 529 -18.67 5.28 28.08
N ILE A 530 -18.76 6.37 27.34
CA ILE A 530 -17.59 7.16 26.93
C ILE A 530 -16.92 7.78 28.18
N ALA A 531 -17.69 8.32 29.14
CA ALA A 531 -17.16 8.89 30.36
C ALA A 531 -16.35 7.87 31.18
N LYS A 532 -16.82 6.63 31.27
CA LYS A 532 -16.11 5.54 31.94
C LYS A 532 -14.79 5.20 31.23
N TRP A 533 -14.79 5.16 29.90
CA TRP A 533 -13.58 4.96 29.12
C TRP A 533 -12.61 6.15 29.28
N LEU A 534 -13.09 7.39 29.22
CA LEU A 534 -12.28 8.59 29.43
C LEU A 534 -11.62 8.63 30.82
N GLU A 535 -12.24 8.04 31.84
CA GLU A 535 -11.63 7.90 33.17
C GLU A 535 -10.36 7.07 33.12
N LYS A 536 -10.41 5.90 32.46
CA LYS A 536 -9.26 5.01 32.28
C LYS A 536 -8.18 5.68 31.43
N TRP A 537 -8.56 6.25 30.31
CA TRP A 537 -7.64 6.97 29.43
C TRP A 537 -6.94 8.12 30.16
N ARG A 538 -7.70 8.94 30.90
CA ARG A 538 -7.13 10.02 31.73
C ARG A 538 -6.11 9.49 32.74
N GLY A 539 -6.43 8.42 33.44
CA GLY A 539 -5.52 7.78 34.41
C GLY A 539 -4.20 7.38 33.76
N ARG A 540 -4.25 6.75 32.59
CA ARG A 540 -3.05 6.34 31.83
C ARG A 540 -2.23 7.53 31.32
N VAL A 541 -2.89 8.58 30.81
CA VAL A 541 -2.21 9.82 30.37
C VAL A 541 -1.49 10.49 31.53
N LEU A 542 -2.17 10.69 32.67
CA LEU A 542 -1.55 11.31 33.84
C LEU A 542 -0.35 10.52 34.37
N GLU A 543 -0.39 9.20 34.28
CA GLU A 543 0.75 8.35 34.64
C GLU A 543 1.92 8.54 33.70
N ASP A 544 1.68 8.47 32.38
CA ASP A 544 2.73 8.53 31.34
C ASP A 544 3.40 9.91 31.24
N TRP A 545 2.69 10.97 31.59
CA TRP A 545 3.15 12.36 31.45
C TRP A 545 3.45 13.05 32.80
N SER A 546 3.52 12.28 33.88
CA SER A 546 3.75 12.77 35.24
C SER A 546 5.05 13.53 35.43
N ASP A 547 6.03 13.34 34.57
CA ASP A 547 7.37 13.95 34.62
C ASP A 547 7.50 15.24 33.78
N SER A 548 6.47 15.63 33.01
CA SER A 548 6.51 16.82 32.15
C SER A 548 5.79 18.01 32.75
N ALA A 549 6.47 19.16 32.80
CA ALA A 549 5.90 20.41 33.21
C ALA A 549 4.88 21.00 32.21
N ASN A 550 5.00 20.59 30.92
CA ASN A 550 4.14 21.02 29.82
C ASN A 550 3.37 19.83 29.21
N ALA A 551 3.01 18.85 30.06
CA ALA A 551 2.39 17.59 29.67
C ALA A 551 1.23 17.73 28.66
N HIS A 552 0.34 18.71 28.89
CA HIS A 552 -0.81 18.93 28.01
C HIS A 552 -0.38 19.33 26.59
N GLU A 553 0.44 20.38 26.46
CA GLU A 553 0.86 20.92 25.15
C GLU A 553 1.70 19.90 24.35
N GLU A 554 2.64 19.23 25.03
CA GLU A 554 3.47 18.18 24.41
C GLU A 554 2.61 17.02 23.92
N ARG A 555 1.67 16.55 24.73
CA ARG A 555 0.74 15.48 24.36
C ARG A 555 -0.16 15.89 23.19
N VAL A 556 -0.77 17.08 23.22
CA VAL A 556 -1.61 17.60 22.13
C VAL A 556 -0.81 17.65 20.82
N THR A 557 0.41 18.16 20.86
CA THR A 557 1.30 18.21 19.69
C THR A 557 1.61 16.82 19.17
N ALA A 558 2.01 15.89 20.06
CA ALA A 558 2.31 14.51 19.70
C ALA A 558 1.08 13.79 19.10
N MET A 559 -0.10 13.94 19.70
CA MET A 559 -1.34 13.34 19.19
C MET A 559 -1.76 13.93 17.85
N LYS A 560 -1.71 15.25 17.69
CA LYS A 560 -2.08 15.91 16.43
C LYS A 560 -1.15 15.53 15.27
N SER A 561 0.10 15.19 15.54
CA SER A 561 1.05 14.74 14.51
C SER A 561 0.79 13.32 13.97
N VAL A 562 -0.06 12.53 14.63
CA VAL A 562 -0.41 11.17 14.23
C VAL A 562 -1.92 10.97 14.03
N ASN A 563 -2.76 11.90 14.47
CA ASN A 563 -4.20 11.86 14.31
C ASN A 563 -4.62 12.87 13.22
N PRO A 564 -4.98 12.41 12.01
CA PRO A 564 -5.27 13.29 10.90
C PRO A 564 -6.51 14.15 11.16
N ASN A 565 -6.47 15.40 10.70
CA ASN A 565 -7.60 16.30 10.61
C ASN A 565 -8.38 16.10 9.31
N PHE A 566 -7.64 15.85 8.21
CA PHE A 566 -8.22 15.56 6.89
C PHE A 566 -7.96 14.13 6.46
N ILE A 567 -8.99 13.48 5.89
CA ILE A 567 -8.91 12.17 5.24
C ILE A 567 -9.79 12.22 3.99
N PRO A 568 -9.32 11.77 2.81
CA PRO A 568 -10.13 11.74 1.59
C PRO A 568 -11.19 10.61 1.66
N ARG A 569 -12.31 10.89 2.30
CA ARG A 569 -13.44 9.97 2.42
C ARG A 569 -14.16 9.80 1.08
N SER A 570 -14.92 8.74 0.94
CA SER A 570 -15.61 8.41 -0.32
C SER A 570 -16.50 9.55 -0.82
N TRP A 571 -17.25 10.21 0.05
CA TRP A 571 -18.11 11.33 -0.35
C TRP A 571 -17.33 12.55 -0.88
N ILE A 572 -16.14 12.83 -0.32
CA ILE A 572 -15.23 13.90 -0.79
C ILE A 572 -14.70 13.56 -2.17
N LEU A 573 -14.29 12.29 -2.36
CA LEU A 573 -13.79 11.83 -3.65
C LEU A 573 -14.87 11.87 -4.73
N ASP A 574 -16.11 11.52 -4.40
CA ASP A 574 -17.23 11.58 -5.33
C ASP A 574 -17.58 13.03 -5.72
N GLU A 575 -17.56 13.96 -4.76
CA GLU A 575 -17.69 15.39 -5.04
C GLU A 575 -16.55 15.91 -5.92
N LEU A 576 -15.31 15.54 -5.59
CA LEU A 576 -14.13 15.90 -6.38
C LEU A 576 -14.24 15.40 -7.82
N ILE A 577 -14.65 14.14 -8.00
CA ILE A 577 -14.87 13.55 -9.32
C ILE A 577 -15.91 14.34 -10.11
N ASP A 578 -17.05 14.63 -9.50
CA ASP A 578 -18.13 15.39 -10.15
C ASP A 578 -17.64 16.80 -10.60
N ARG A 579 -16.89 17.49 -9.74
CA ARG A 579 -16.35 18.81 -10.02
C ARG A 579 -15.30 18.79 -11.13
N VAL A 580 -14.38 17.83 -11.10
CA VAL A 580 -13.31 17.70 -12.09
C VAL A 580 -13.86 17.22 -13.45
N GLU A 581 -14.68 16.16 -13.44
CA GLU A 581 -15.15 15.50 -14.66
C GLU A 581 -16.27 16.28 -15.35
N LYS A 582 -17.32 16.69 -14.58
CA LYS A 582 -18.52 17.28 -15.16
C LYS A 582 -18.47 18.81 -15.24
N LYS A 583 -17.84 19.47 -14.24
CA LYS A 583 -17.78 20.93 -14.19
C LYS A 583 -16.47 21.50 -14.73
N GLY A 584 -15.46 20.66 -14.97
CA GLY A 584 -14.16 21.10 -15.48
C GLY A 584 -13.32 21.90 -14.48
N GLU A 585 -13.66 21.82 -13.18
CA GLU A 585 -12.92 22.52 -12.13
C GLU A 585 -11.60 21.80 -11.84
N ARG A 586 -10.46 22.48 -12.00
CA ARG A 586 -9.12 21.91 -11.74
C ARG A 586 -8.57 22.31 -10.37
N GLU A 587 -8.82 23.53 -9.96
CA GLU A 587 -8.33 24.08 -8.69
C GLU A 587 -8.74 23.24 -7.47
N ILE A 588 -9.91 22.61 -7.48
CA ILE A 588 -10.37 21.77 -6.40
C ILE A 588 -9.46 20.55 -6.20
N LEU A 589 -8.91 19.97 -7.29
CA LEU A 589 -7.97 18.86 -7.20
C LEU A 589 -6.69 19.28 -6.46
N ASP A 590 -6.16 20.46 -6.80
CA ASP A 590 -4.97 21.00 -6.15
C ASP A 590 -5.22 21.24 -4.65
N ARG A 591 -6.38 21.78 -4.29
CA ARG A 591 -6.77 22.01 -2.89
C ARG A 591 -6.91 20.71 -2.10
N ILE A 592 -7.61 19.72 -2.64
CA ILE A 592 -7.74 18.39 -2.01
C ILE A 592 -6.37 17.72 -1.88
N MET A 593 -5.50 17.85 -2.90
CA MET A 593 -4.14 17.31 -2.82
C MET A 593 -3.28 18.01 -1.78
N GLU A 594 -3.42 19.31 -1.59
CA GLU A 594 -2.74 20.06 -0.53
C GLU A 594 -3.16 19.55 0.87
N MET A 595 -4.47 19.38 1.10
CA MET A 595 -4.99 18.79 2.34
C MET A 595 -4.53 17.34 2.53
N THR A 596 -4.51 16.56 1.45
CA THR A 596 -4.07 15.17 1.41
C THR A 596 -2.61 15.00 1.82
N LEU A 597 -1.72 15.87 1.32
CA LEU A 597 -0.28 15.80 1.58
C LEU A 597 0.12 16.38 2.96
N ALA A 598 -0.78 17.12 3.61
CA ALA A 598 -0.57 17.67 4.94
C ALA A 598 -1.76 17.36 5.88
N PRO A 599 -2.12 16.07 6.09
CA PRO A 599 -3.38 15.66 6.72
C PRO A 599 -3.49 16.03 8.20
N PHE A 600 -2.37 16.37 8.84
CA PHE A 600 -2.30 16.67 10.27
C PHE A 600 -2.47 18.16 10.60
N ASN A 601 -2.46 19.03 9.60
CA ASN A 601 -2.64 20.46 9.80
C ASN A 601 -4.02 20.78 10.40
N ASP A 602 -4.08 21.85 11.21
CA ASP A 602 -5.37 22.39 11.72
C ASP A 602 -6.08 23.22 10.64
N SER A 603 -5.35 23.83 9.70
CA SER A 603 -5.86 24.60 8.55
C SER A 603 -4.83 24.64 7.42
N TRP A 604 -5.30 24.88 6.19
CA TRP A 604 -4.46 25.00 4.98
C TRP A 604 -4.49 26.42 4.38
N GLY A 605 -5.20 27.35 5.05
CA GLY A 605 -5.28 28.74 4.61
C GLY A 605 -6.20 28.97 3.41
N TRP A 606 -7.13 28.05 3.17
CA TRP A 606 -8.16 28.14 2.16
C TRP A 606 -9.44 28.80 2.75
N ASP A 607 -10.60 28.56 2.19
CA ASP A 607 -11.89 28.96 2.77
C ASP A 607 -12.16 28.14 4.04
N SER A 608 -12.23 28.80 5.19
CA SER A 608 -12.36 28.12 6.49
C SER A 608 -13.64 27.30 6.63
N ALA A 609 -14.74 27.75 6.02
CA ALA A 609 -16.00 27.02 6.07
C ALA A 609 -15.95 25.75 5.21
N GLU A 610 -15.23 25.80 4.09
CA GLU A 610 -15.03 24.64 3.23
C GLU A 610 -14.03 23.66 3.84
N GLU A 611 -12.95 24.14 4.49
CA GLU A 611 -12.03 23.29 5.26
C GLU A 611 -12.76 22.56 6.40
N GLU A 612 -13.58 23.29 7.18
CA GLU A 612 -14.39 22.70 8.25
C GLU A 612 -15.38 21.64 7.70
N ARG A 613 -16.02 21.91 6.56
CA ARG A 613 -16.93 20.96 5.91
C ARG A 613 -16.21 19.68 5.49
N LEU A 614 -15.04 19.81 4.85
CA LEU A 614 -14.25 18.68 4.37
C LEU A 614 -13.61 17.86 5.49
N CYS A 615 -13.28 18.50 6.62
CA CYS A 615 -12.76 17.84 7.83
C CYS A 615 -13.88 17.39 8.78
N GLY A 616 -15.12 17.77 8.50
CA GLY A 616 -16.27 17.54 9.38
C GLY A 616 -16.90 16.14 9.25
N ASP A 617 -18.05 16.02 9.89
CA ASP A 617 -18.80 14.75 9.90
C ASP A 617 -19.28 14.37 8.49
N VAL A 618 -19.22 13.08 8.19
CA VAL A 618 -19.75 12.53 6.93
C VAL A 618 -21.27 12.66 6.92
N PRO A 619 -21.86 13.27 5.87
CA PRO A 619 -23.31 13.32 5.74
C PRO A 619 -23.93 11.91 5.82
N ARG A 620 -24.93 11.70 6.67
CA ARG A 620 -25.45 10.35 6.96
C ARG A 620 -25.90 9.59 5.73
N TYR A 621 -26.48 10.29 4.75
CA TYR A 621 -26.94 9.68 3.50
C TYR A 621 -25.80 9.26 2.55
N GLN A 622 -24.55 9.65 2.87
CA GLN A 622 -23.33 9.32 2.12
C GLN A 622 -22.40 8.37 2.90
N ARG A 623 -22.86 7.85 4.04
CA ARG A 623 -22.06 6.89 4.81
C ARG A 623 -22.06 5.51 4.18
N ALA A 624 -21.00 4.76 4.45
CA ALA A 624 -20.81 3.37 4.06
C ALA A 624 -21.04 3.09 2.56
N MET A 625 -20.61 4.02 1.71
CA MET A 625 -20.72 3.87 0.26
C MET A 625 -19.86 2.72 -0.24
N GLN A 626 -20.42 1.94 -1.16
CA GLN A 626 -19.74 0.83 -1.80
C GLN A 626 -19.58 1.10 -3.30
N CYS A 627 -18.51 0.58 -3.89
CA CYS A 627 -18.31 0.63 -5.33
C CYS A 627 -17.91 -0.74 -5.89
N SER A 628 -18.09 -0.94 -7.20
CA SER A 628 -17.66 -2.15 -7.88
C SER A 628 -16.18 -2.08 -8.29
N CYS A 629 -15.56 -3.24 -8.55
CA CYS A 629 -14.19 -3.29 -9.08
C CYS A 629 -14.05 -2.67 -10.48
N SER A 630 -15.16 -2.47 -11.20
CA SER A 630 -15.20 -1.82 -12.51
C SER A 630 -15.27 -0.30 -12.44
N SER A 631 -15.42 0.25 -11.23
CA SER A 631 -15.52 1.70 -11.00
C SER A 631 -14.18 2.39 -11.07
#